data_73a709fd68330ca66998834a8fe6224b
#
_entry.id   73a709fd68330ca66998834a8fe6224b
#
_cell.length_a   1.000
_cell.length_b   1.000
_cell.length_c   1.000
_cell.angle_alpha   90.00
_cell.angle_beta   90.00
_cell.angle_gamma   90.00
#
_symmetry.space_group_name_H-M   'P 1'
#
loop_
_entity.id
_entity.type
_entity.pdbx_description
1 polymer ?
#
loop_
_entity_poly.entity_id
_entity_poly.type
_entity_poly.pdbx_seq_one_letter_code
_entity_poly.pdbx_strand_id
1 'polypeptide(L)'
;MYRAVSQGTIRFNPFEEVKYEAVERKPRFLSKGDVSKLLAFPLQGEGAELSRRMFLFSVFTGLAFVDLQGLRASQIETNSEGKRYIRKARQKTEVESLIPLHPIAEQILSLYTKAKSRGDYEIFPDETVARTIGSNYCISN
;
A
#
# COMPACT_ATOMS: atom_id res chain seq x y z
N MET A 1 1.80 17.97 28.04
CA MET A 1 2.47 19.10 28.72
C MET A 1 1.47 20.03 29.41
N TYR A 2 0.53 20.70 28.69
CA TYR A 2 -0.47 21.61 29.30
C TYR A 2 -1.27 20.96 30.44
N ARG A 3 -1.58 19.68 30.34
CA ARG A 3 -2.29 18.94 31.41
C ARG A 3 -1.46 18.76 32.69
N ALA A 4 -0.15 18.63 32.58
CA ALA A 4 0.75 18.52 33.71
C ALA A 4 0.94 19.87 34.43
N VAL A 5 0.91 20.98 33.70
CA VAL A 5 0.91 22.35 34.28
C VAL A 5 -0.43 22.61 34.96
N SER A 6 -1.56 22.30 34.34
CA SER A 6 -2.88 22.51 34.93
C SER A 6 -3.15 21.64 36.18
N GLN A 7 -2.50 20.48 36.26
CA GLN A 7 -2.55 19.59 37.44
C GLN A 7 -1.51 19.92 38.50
N GLY A 8 -0.73 20.98 38.34
CA GLY A 8 0.30 21.40 39.30
C GLY A 8 1.52 20.49 39.39
N THR A 9 1.67 19.51 38.49
CA THR A 9 2.78 18.56 38.47
C THR A 9 4.09 19.24 38.06
N ILE A 10 4.01 20.22 37.16
CA ILE A 10 5.13 21.09 36.78
C ILE A 10 4.71 22.56 36.87
N ARG A 11 5.62 23.46 37.25
CA ARG A 11 5.32 24.87 37.45
C ARG A 11 5.14 25.66 36.16
N PHE A 12 5.82 25.26 35.08
CA PHE A 12 5.77 25.91 33.77
C PHE A 12 6.03 24.89 32.68
N ASN A 13 5.64 25.23 31.46
CA ASN A 13 5.91 24.39 30.29
C ASN A 13 7.35 24.64 29.80
N PRO A 14 8.30 23.70 29.95
CA PRO A 14 9.69 23.90 29.52
C PRO A 14 9.88 24.07 28.01
N PHE A 15 8.83 23.82 27.22
CA PHE A 15 8.87 23.96 25.75
C PHE A 15 8.18 25.26 25.27
N GLU A 16 7.76 26.14 26.17
CA GLU A 16 7.02 27.36 25.78
C GLU A 16 7.91 28.33 24.99
N GLU A 17 9.22 28.34 25.29
CA GLU A 17 10.19 29.17 24.59
C GLU A 17 10.83 28.52 23.38
N VAL A 18 10.55 27.23 23.15
CA VAL A 18 11.09 26.49 21.96
C VAL A 18 10.35 26.95 20.71
N LYS A 19 10.96 27.86 19.98
CA LYS A 19 10.49 28.24 18.64
C LYS A 19 10.74 27.10 17.67
N TYR A 20 9.68 26.43 17.27
CA TYR A 20 9.73 25.42 16.22
C TYR A 20 9.81 26.15 14.88
N GLU A 21 10.98 26.16 14.26
CA GLU A 21 11.05 26.48 12.83
C GLU A 21 10.43 25.30 12.07
N ALA A 22 9.21 25.50 11.60
CA ALA A 22 8.54 24.53 10.76
C ALA A 22 9.36 24.38 9.47
N VAL A 23 10.07 23.28 9.33
CA VAL A 23 10.72 22.93 8.08
C VAL A 23 9.62 22.80 7.01
N GLU A 24 9.62 23.69 6.04
CA GLU A 24 8.68 23.70 4.94
C GLU A 24 8.88 22.44 4.09
N ARG A 25 8.14 21.38 4.43
CA ARG A 25 8.17 20.11 3.69
C ARG A 25 7.33 20.28 2.43
N LYS A 26 7.96 20.53 1.31
CA LYS A 26 7.28 20.45 0.02
C LYS A 26 6.84 19.00 -0.21
N PRO A 27 5.53 18.75 -0.38
CA PRO A 27 5.04 17.40 -0.62
C PRO A 27 5.67 16.86 -1.91
N ARG A 28 6.26 15.68 -1.85
CA ARG A 28 6.75 14.98 -3.04
C ARG A 28 5.58 14.23 -3.66
N PHE A 29 5.40 14.38 -4.93
CA PHE A 29 4.39 13.67 -5.71
C PHE A 29 5.02 13.04 -6.95
N LEU A 30 4.40 11.99 -7.45
CA LEU A 30 4.81 11.34 -8.69
C LEU A 30 4.08 12.00 -9.87
N SER A 31 4.85 12.39 -10.88
CA SER A 31 4.28 12.84 -12.14
C SER A 31 3.73 11.66 -12.95
N LYS A 32 2.86 11.95 -13.93
CA LYS A 32 2.41 10.92 -14.89
C LYS A 32 3.58 10.25 -15.61
N GLY A 33 4.65 11.01 -15.91
CA GLY A 33 5.86 10.50 -16.52
C GLY A 33 6.60 9.49 -15.63
N ASP A 34 6.63 9.72 -14.31
CA ASP A 34 7.26 8.78 -13.37
C ASP A 34 6.47 7.48 -13.26
N VAL A 35 5.14 7.56 -13.23
CA VAL A 35 4.28 6.36 -13.28
C VAL A 35 4.47 5.59 -14.58
N SER A 36 4.58 6.28 -15.73
CA SER A 36 4.84 5.64 -17.02
C SER A 36 6.19 4.93 -17.04
N LYS A 37 7.23 5.52 -16.45
CA LYS A 37 8.55 4.86 -16.29
C LYS A 37 8.43 3.60 -15.43
N LEU A 38 7.73 3.69 -14.30
CA LEU A 38 7.50 2.52 -13.43
C LEU A 38 6.73 1.40 -14.14
N LEU A 39 5.83 1.72 -15.04
CA LEU A 39 5.12 0.73 -15.86
C LEU A 39 6.04 0.08 -16.90
N ALA A 40 6.92 0.86 -17.53
CA ALA A 40 7.78 0.41 -18.63
C ALA A 40 9.00 -0.41 -18.17
N PHE A 41 9.52 -0.15 -16.97
CA PHE A 41 10.76 -0.76 -16.48
C PHE A 41 10.49 -1.73 -15.33
N PRO A 42 10.45 -3.05 -15.59
CA PRO A 42 10.40 -4.07 -14.54
C PRO A 42 11.70 -4.04 -13.73
N LEU A 43 11.57 -4.27 -12.43
CA LEU A 43 12.73 -4.32 -11.53
C LEU A 43 13.31 -5.73 -11.48
N GLN A 44 14.63 -5.82 -11.30
CA GLN A 44 15.31 -7.09 -11.11
C GLN A 44 15.10 -7.59 -9.67
N GLY A 45 14.83 -8.88 -9.52
CA GLY A 45 14.55 -9.53 -8.25
C GLY A 45 13.06 -9.57 -7.89
N GLU A 46 12.63 -10.73 -7.42
CA GLU A 46 11.20 -11.00 -7.14
C GLU A 46 10.59 -10.04 -6.12
N GLY A 47 11.29 -9.71 -5.04
CA GLY A 47 10.82 -8.79 -4.02
C GLY A 47 10.67 -7.35 -4.52
N ALA A 48 11.63 -6.86 -5.30
CA ALA A 48 11.58 -5.53 -5.87
C ALA A 48 10.46 -5.41 -6.90
N GLU A 49 10.29 -6.44 -7.74
CA GLU A 49 9.22 -6.48 -8.73
C GLU A 49 7.84 -6.60 -8.08
N LEU A 50 7.71 -7.38 -6.98
CA LEU A 50 6.49 -7.44 -6.19
C LEU A 50 6.15 -6.07 -5.60
N SER A 51 7.11 -5.40 -4.96
CA SER A 51 6.91 -4.06 -4.40
C SER A 51 6.49 -3.06 -5.48
N ARG A 52 7.10 -3.10 -6.67
CA ARG A 52 6.71 -2.27 -7.81
C ARG A 52 5.25 -2.52 -8.23
N ARG A 53 4.85 -3.79 -8.36
CA ARG A 53 3.48 -4.16 -8.75
C ARG A 53 2.46 -3.77 -7.71
N MET A 54 2.75 -3.99 -6.43
CA MET A 54 1.90 -3.56 -5.32
C MET A 54 1.74 -2.03 -5.30
N PHE A 55 2.84 -1.31 -5.51
CA PHE A 55 2.81 0.15 -5.59
C PHE A 55 1.96 0.65 -6.77
N LEU A 56 2.15 0.10 -7.97
CA LEU A 56 1.34 0.45 -9.14
C LEU A 56 -0.13 0.11 -8.91
N PHE A 57 -0.43 -1.04 -8.32
CA PHE A 57 -1.80 -1.40 -7.98
C PHE A 57 -2.43 -0.40 -7.01
N SER A 58 -1.68 0.04 -5.99
CA SER A 58 -2.10 1.10 -5.06
C SER A 58 -2.38 2.43 -5.79
N VAL A 59 -1.53 2.82 -6.74
CA VAL A 59 -1.71 4.05 -7.54
C VAL A 59 -3.02 4.01 -8.33
N PHE A 60 -3.39 2.87 -8.93
CA PHE A 60 -4.58 2.74 -9.78
C PHE A 60 -5.87 2.41 -9.01
N THR A 61 -5.78 1.97 -7.74
CA THR A 61 -6.94 1.64 -6.91
C THR A 61 -7.18 2.64 -5.79
N GLY A 62 -6.16 3.42 -5.41
CA GLY A 62 -6.20 4.30 -4.24
C GLY A 62 -6.23 3.57 -2.90
N LEU A 63 -5.94 2.26 -2.88
CA LEU A 63 -5.82 1.49 -1.65
C LEU A 63 -4.55 1.87 -0.89
N ALA A 64 -4.66 2.02 0.43
CA ALA A 64 -3.50 2.14 1.29
C ALA A 64 -2.71 0.82 1.32
N PHE A 65 -1.41 0.90 1.59
CA PHE A 65 -0.53 -0.28 1.60
C PHE A 65 -1.02 -1.39 2.55
N VAL A 66 -1.50 -1.01 3.73
CA VAL A 66 -2.05 -1.95 4.71
C VAL A 66 -3.31 -2.66 4.19
N ASP A 67 -4.19 -1.91 3.51
CA ASP A 67 -5.40 -2.47 2.90
C ASP A 67 -5.06 -3.38 1.72
N LEU A 68 -3.96 -3.10 1.03
CA LEU A 68 -3.47 -3.90 -0.08
C LEU A 68 -2.89 -5.25 0.40
N GLN A 69 -2.09 -5.24 1.46
CA GLN A 69 -1.52 -6.47 2.05
C GLN A 69 -2.62 -7.47 2.47
N GLY A 70 -3.68 -6.97 3.10
CA GLY A 70 -4.82 -7.80 3.50
C GLY A 70 -5.91 -7.92 2.43
N LEU A 71 -5.60 -7.73 1.15
CA LEU A 71 -6.59 -7.88 0.08
C LEU A 71 -6.80 -9.35 -0.25
N ARG A 72 -8.05 -9.82 -0.12
CA ARG A 72 -8.44 -11.21 -0.36
C ARG A 72 -9.19 -11.39 -1.68
N ALA A 73 -9.11 -12.60 -2.21
CA ALA A 73 -9.79 -12.96 -3.44
C ALA A 73 -11.32 -12.81 -3.34
N SER A 74 -11.91 -13.08 -2.18
CA SER A 74 -13.34 -12.92 -1.90
C SER A 74 -13.82 -11.46 -1.97
N GLN A 75 -12.91 -10.48 -1.85
CA GLN A 75 -13.22 -9.06 -1.91
C GLN A 75 -13.28 -8.51 -3.35
N ILE A 76 -12.99 -9.36 -4.35
CA ILE A 76 -13.07 -9.00 -5.76
C ILE A 76 -14.36 -9.55 -6.33
N GLU A 77 -15.25 -8.64 -6.66
CA GLU A 77 -16.56 -8.96 -7.21
C GLU A 77 -16.66 -8.54 -8.68
N THR A 78 -17.61 -9.12 -9.38
CA THR A 78 -17.94 -8.77 -10.77
C THR A 78 -19.40 -8.35 -10.82
N ASN A 79 -19.67 -7.18 -11.43
CA ASN A 79 -21.03 -6.72 -11.61
C ASN A 79 -21.73 -7.44 -12.79
N SER A 80 -23.02 -7.18 -13.00
CA SER A 80 -23.82 -7.72 -14.10
C SER A 80 -23.30 -7.36 -15.49
N GLU A 81 -22.50 -6.29 -15.61
CA GLU A 81 -21.88 -5.84 -16.86
C GLU A 81 -20.50 -6.49 -17.11
N GLY A 82 -20.06 -7.40 -16.23
CA GLY A 82 -18.75 -8.04 -16.33
C GLY A 82 -17.58 -7.17 -15.85
N LYS A 83 -17.84 -5.99 -15.30
CA LYS A 83 -16.80 -5.13 -14.73
C LYS A 83 -16.44 -5.58 -13.31
N ARG A 84 -15.17 -5.68 -13.03
CA ARG A 84 -14.65 -6.09 -11.72
C ARG A 84 -14.44 -4.88 -10.81
N TYR A 85 -14.69 -5.08 -9.54
CA TYR A 85 -14.48 -4.08 -8.50
C TYR A 85 -14.00 -4.73 -7.20
N ILE A 86 -13.35 -3.94 -6.36
CA ILE A 86 -12.93 -4.36 -5.03
C ILE A 86 -13.95 -3.82 -4.04
N ARG A 87 -14.50 -4.70 -3.19
CA ARG A 87 -15.32 -4.34 -2.02
C ARG A 87 -14.49 -4.57 -0.78
N LYS A 88 -14.04 -3.49 -0.14
CA LYS A 88 -13.23 -3.58 1.07
C LYS A 88 -13.55 -2.45 2.04
N ALA A 89 -13.73 -2.80 3.32
CA ALA A 89 -13.73 -1.82 4.39
C ALA A 89 -12.28 -1.36 4.66
N ARG A 90 -12.08 -0.04 4.76
CA ARG A 90 -10.76 0.53 5.11
C ARG A 90 -10.44 0.21 6.57
N GLN A 91 -9.26 -0.32 6.82
CA GLN A 91 -8.82 -0.71 8.16
C GLN A 91 -8.83 0.46 9.16
N LYS A 92 -8.55 1.68 8.70
CA LYS A 92 -8.49 2.87 9.59
C LYS A 92 -9.86 3.43 9.96
N THR A 93 -10.86 3.31 9.10
CA THR A 93 -12.15 4.02 9.24
C THR A 93 -13.35 3.10 9.23
N GLU A 94 -13.14 1.80 8.96
CA GLU A 94 -14.19 0.78 8.79
C GLU A 94 -15.25 1.12 7.72
N VAL A 95 -14.98 2.17 6.94
CA VAL A 95 -15.89 2.57 5.85
C VAL A 95 -15.69 1.64 4.66
N GLU A 96 -16.77 1.02 4.22
CA GLU A 96 -16.79 0.18 3.02
C GLU A 96 -16.53 1.03 1.77
N SER A 97 -15.58 0.59 0.96
CA SER A 97 -15.21 1.24 -0.30
C SER A 97 -15.45 0.29 -1.45
N LEU A 98 -16.11 0.79 -2.48
CA LEU A 98 -16.30 0.11 -3.77
C LEU A 98 -15.36 0.76 -4.79
N ILE A 99 -14.36 0.02 -5.23
CA ILE A 99 -13.30 0.54 -6.09
C ILE A 99 -13.36 -0.18 -7.43
N PRO A 100 -13.76 0.48 -8.53
CA PRO A 100 -13.72 -0.12 -9.85
C PRO A 100 -12.27 -0.38 -10.26
N LEU A 101 -12.01 -1.55 -10.85
CA LEU A 101 -10.68 -1.92 -11.29
C LEU A 101 -10.35 -1.26 -12.63
N HIS A 102 -9.24 -0.52 -12.62
CA HIS A 102 -8.63 0.01 -13.84
C HIS A 102 -7.97 -1.14 -14.63
N PRO A 103 -7.94 -1.14 -15.98
CA PRO A 103 -7.34 -2.22 -16.78
C PRO A 103 -5.91 -2.61 -16.37
N ILE A 104 -5.08 -1.65 -15.99
CA ILE A 104 -3.72 -1.92 -15.49
C ILE A 104 -3.77 -2.68 -14.15
N ALA A 105 -4.66 -2.31 -13.25
CA ALA A 105 -4.84 -3.03 -11.99
C ALA A 105 -5.37 -4.45 -12.22
N GLU A 106 -6.25 -4.66 -13.20
CA GLU A 106 -6.70 -6.00 -13.61
C GLU A 106 -5.57 -6.86 -14.17
N GLN A 107 -4.69 -6.29 -14.99
CA GLN A 107 -3.51 -7.00 -15.50
C GLN A 107 -2.61 -7.46 -14.34
N ILE A 108 -2.30 -6.57 -13.40
CA ILE A 108 -1.50 -6.92 -12.23
C ILE A 108 -2.21 -8.02 -11.42
N LEU A 109 -3.49 -7.86 -11.14
CA LEU A 109 -4.29 -8.81 -10.39
C LEU A 109 -4.27 -10.21 -11.04
N SER A 110 -4.37 -10.28 -12.36
CA SER A 110 -4.39 -11.54 -13.11
C SER A 110 -3.12 -12.38 -12.94
N LEU A 111 -1.99 -11.74 -12.65
CA LEU A 111 -0.72 -12.44 -12.38
C LEU A 111 -0.76 -13.24 -11.08
N TYR A 112 -1.53 -12.78 -10.10
CA TYR A 112 -1.60 -13.40 -8.77
C TYR A 112 -2.82 -14.31 -8.60
N THR A 113 -3.91 -14.07 -9.34
CA THR A 113 -5.14 -14.87 -9.24
C THR A 113 -5.07 -16.18 -10.03
N LYS A 114 -4.29 -16.25 -11.13
CA LYS A 114 -4.15 -17.47 -11.93
C LYS A 114 -3.42 -18.60 -11.21
N ALA A 115 -2.57 -18.29 -10.24
CA ALA A 115 -1.74 -19.29 -9.55
C ALA A 115 -2.46 -20.01 -8.40
N LYS A 116 -3.59 -19.48 -7.89
CA LYS A 116 -4.28 -19.99 -6.69
C LYS A 116 -5.77 -20.23 -7.00
N SER A 117 -6.11 -21.43 -7.42
CA SER A 117 -7.45 -21.76 -7.97
C SER A 117 -8.48 -22.20 -6.92
N ARG A 118 -8.18 -22.27 -5.63
CA ARG A 118 -9.12 -22.79 -4.61
C ARG A 118 -9.06 -22.02 -3.30
N GLY A 119 -10.23 -21.55 -2.82
CA GLY A 119 -10.43 -20.91 -1.52
C GLY A 119 -10.23 -19.40 -1.51
N ASP A 120 -10.50 -18.79 -0.36
CA ASP A 120 -10.23 -17.39 -0.09
C ASP A 120 -8.79 -17.23 0.39
N TYR A 121 -7.99 -16.45 -0.34
CA TYR A 121 -6.57 -16.23 -0.09
C TYR A 121 -6.19 -14.77 -0.25
N GLU A 122 -5.11 -14.37 0.37
CA GLU A 122 -4.50 -13.07 0.16
C GLU A 122 -3.85 -13.02 -1.22
N ILE A 123 -4.20 -11.97 -1.98
CA ILE A 123 -3.79 -11.84 -3.39
C ILE A 123 -2.29 -11.61 -3.48
N PHE A 124 -1.79 -10.64 -2.71
CA PHE A 124 -0.36 -10.35 -2.69
C PHE A 124 0.31 -11.14 -1.56
N PRO A 125 1.44 -11.78 -1.83
CA PRO A 125 2.22 -12.45 -0.80
C PRO A 125 2.78 -11.40 0.19
N ASP A 126 2.97 -11.79 1.45
CA ASP A 126 3.63 -10.93 2.44
C ASP A 126 5.04 -10.55 1.96
N GLU A 127 5.38 -9.25 2.00
CA GLU A 127 6.71 -8.75 1.66
C GLU A 127 7.82 -9.39 2.50
N THR A 128 7.52 -9.84 3.72
CA THR A 128 8.47 -10.56 4.57
C THR A 128 8.91 -11.85 3.90
N VAL A 129 8.00 -12.58 3.28
CA VAL A 129 8.31 -13.81 2.52
C VAL A 129 9.11 -13.49 1.27
N ALA A 130 8.76 -12.43 0.55
CA ALA A 130 9.49 -12.00 -0.64
C ALA A 130 10.94 -11.54 -0.32
N ARG A 131 11.15 -10.85 0.79
CA ARG A 131 12.49 -10.48 1.29
C ARG A 131 13.31 -11.70 1.67
N THR A 132 12.72 -12.69 2.32
CA THR A 132 13.41 -13.93 2.73
C THR A 132 13.85 -14.75 1.50
N ILE A 133 13.00 -14.84 0.48
CA ILE A 133 13.33 -15.52 -0.78
C ILE A 133 14.44 -14.78 -1.52
N GLY A 134 14.35 -13.44 -1.64
CA GLY A 134 15.37 -12.62 -2.28
C GLY A 134 16.74 -12.65 -1.57
N SER A 135 16.76 -12.72 -0.24
CA SER A 135 17.99 -12.82 0.55
C SER A 135 18.71 -14.14 0.37
N ASN A 136 18.00 -15.23 0.13
CA ASN A 136 18.59 -16.55 -0.09
C ASN A 136 19.25 -16.70 -1.47
N TYR A 137 18.90 -15.88 -2.44
CA TYR A 137 19.51 -15.89 -3.78
C TYR A 137 20.78 -15.02 -3.88
N CYS A 138 21.02 -14.10 -2.92
CA CYS A 138 22.25 -13.28 -2.90
C CYS A 138 23.48 -13.93 -2.26
N ILE A 139 23.39 -15.19 -1.78
CA ILE A 139 24.52 -15.87 -1.09
C ILE A 139 25.19 -16.92 -2.00
N SER A 140 24.80 -17.04 -3.24
CA SER A 140 25.40 -18.01 -4.18
C SER A 140 25.89 -17.33 -5.44
N ASN A 141 26.96 -16.53 -5.30
CA ASN A 141 27.91 -16.19 -6.35
C ASN A 141 29.21 -15.67 -5.70
#